data_221b08cdfbbab002f5b52f9348cc53da
#
_entry.id   221b08cdfbbab002f5b52f9348cc53da
#
_cell.length_a   1.000
_cell.length_b   1.000
_cell.length_c   1.000
_cell.angle_alpha   90.00
_cell.angle_beta   90.00
_cell.angle_gamma   90.00
#
_symmetry.space_group_name_H-M   'P 1'
#
loop_
_entity.id
_entity.type
_entity.pdbx_description
1 polymer ?
#
loop_
_entity_poly.entity_id
_entity_poly.type
_entity_poly.pdbx_seq_one_letter_code
_entity_poly.pdbx_strand_id
1 'polypeptide(L)'
;MLLAFAAIFALAGCKQQPAEPTVMARFVPERADDFVFENNLIAGRFYGQALEGNPTSPGIDIWVKKPGALVADAWYAEAVKDPDYYHHDHGGKDCYKVAVSLGGGASAPMIDGRLAMPATNYRAWEILEQSPDKVVFVLHYPEWEVAEEVLVSLDKKVTVTPDTYFCRVDDTWNFTGADELVIAAGLLRHGTQETIEKEFRGEDRYAIWEHASDQSIEPEDGMLGVAVYMPGAAEVLVDDTLDHGLLLKNVKSGEPLTYYYGSCWSKGDIKTAADWFAEVGQL
;
A
#
# COMPACT_ATOMS: atom_id res chain seq x y z
N MET A 1 52.52 -45.69 36.44
CA MET A 1 51.88 -45.62 35.13
C MET A 1 50.54 -44.90 35.33
N LEU A 2 50.50 -43.58 35.16
CA LEU A 2 49.26 -42.76 35.25
C LEU A 2 48.77 -42.55 33.81
N LEU A 3 47.56 -43.02 33.54
CA LEU A 3 46.82 -42.74 32.28
C LEU A 3 46.00 -41.43 32.46
N ALA A 4 46.38 -40.40 31.71
CA ALA A 4 45.60 -39.19 31.64
C ALA A 4 44.50 -39.33 30.58
N PHE A 5 43.22 -39.22 30.99
CA PHE A 5 42.05 -39.13 30.10
C PHE A 5 41.88 -37.65 29.67
N ALA A 6 42.09 -37.39 28.40
CA ALA A 6 41.75 -36.11 27.79
C ALA A 6 40.27 -36.14 27.40
N ALA A 7 39.43 -35.32 28.06
CA ALA A 7 38.05 -35.11 27.70
C ALA A 7 38.00 -34.08 26.56
N ILE A 8 37.57 -34.50 25.38
CA ILE A 8 37.29 -33.62 24.25
C ILE A 8 35.88 -33.04 24.44
N PHE A 9 35.77 -31.76 24.79
CA PHE A 9 34.53 -31.03 24.75
C PHE A 9 34.20 -30.65 23.29
N ALA A 10 33.26 -31.35 22.68
CA ALA A 10 32.66 -30.94 21.41
C ALA A 10 31.73 -29.72 21.67
N LEU A 11 32.15 -28.52 21.29
CA LEU A 11 31.29 -27.36 21.19
C LEU A 11 30.28 -27.59 20.06
N ALA A 12 29.08 -28.05 20.41
CA ALA A 12 27.94 -28.05 19.52
C ALA A 12 27.56 -26.56 19.28
N GLY A 13 28.02 -25.97 18.21
CA GLY A 13 27.55 -24.69 17.74
C GLY A 13 26.08 -24.81 17.37
N CYS A 14 25.15 -24.26 18.18
CA CYS A 14 23.79 -24.00 17.77
C CYS A 14 23.84 -23.12 16.51
N LYS A 15 23.60 -23.69 15.34
CA LYS A 15 23.26 -22.91 14.15
C LYS A 15 21.89 -22.31 14.45
N GLN A 16 21.87 -21.02 14.75
CA GLN A 16 20.64 -20.25 14.86
C GLN A 16 19.94 -20.35 13.50
N GLN A 17 18.74 -20.94 13.47
CA GLN A 17 17.94 -20.99 12.24
C GLN A 17 17.63 -19.54 11.85
N PRO A 18 17.78 -19.14 10.58
CA PRO A 18 17.39 -17.80 10.14
C PRO A 18 15.97 -17.51 10.59
N ALA A 19 15.74 -16.31 11.11
CA ALA A 19 14.38 -15.88 11.45
C ALA A 19 13.51 -15.93 10.19
N GLU A 20 12.31 -16.47 10.30
CA GLU A 20 11.36 -16.44 9.20
C GLU A 20 11.03 -14.97 8.88
N PRO A 21 10.94 -14.59 7.59
CA PRO A 21 10.64 -13.22 7.21
C PRO A 21 9.23 -12.83 7.68
N THR A 22 9.10 -11.64 8.23
CA THR A 22 7.83 -11.02 8.62
C THR A 22 7.35 -9.97 7.64
N VAL A 23 8.16 -9.70 6.60
CA VAL A 23 7.87 -8.80 5.49
C VAL A 23 8.32 -9.42 4.18
N MET A 24 7.65 -9.05 3.09
CA MET A 24 8.07 -9.43 1.75
C MET A 24 7.64 -8.38 0.74
N ALA A 25 8.36 -8.30 -0.38
CA ALA A 25 7.89 -7.67 -1.60
C ALA A 25 8.54 -8.36 -2.81
N ARG A 26 7.81 -8.47 -3.91
CA ARG A 26 8.34 -9.00 -5.15
C ARG A 26 7.51 -8.60 -6.38
N PHE A 27 8.13 -8.71 -7.53
CA PHE A 27 7.47 -8.69 -8.82
C PHE A 27 6.71 -10.01 -9.06
N VAL A 28 5.52 -9.92 -9.68
CA VAL A 28 4.58 -11.03 -9.89
C VAL A 28 4.23 -11.14 -11.38
N PRO A 29 5.15 -11.67 -12.22
CA PRO A 29 4.90 -11.80 -13.66
C PRO A 29 3.77 -12.79 -13.97
N GLU A 30 3.50 -13.72 -13.08
CA GLU A 30 2.42 -14.70 -13.21
C GLU A 30 1.02 -14.08 -13.09
N ARG A 31 0.91 -12.83 -12.57
CA ARG A 31 -0.35 -12.10 -12.49
C ARG A 31 -0.16 -10.66 -12.99
N ALA A 32 -0.18 -10.52 -14.30
CA ALA A 32 -0.24 -9.23 -15.00
C ALA A 32 0.82 -8.20 -14.54
N ASP A 33 2.03 -8.67 -14.22
CA ASP A 33 3.17 -7.85 -13.81
C ASP A 33 2.89 -7.03 -12.53
N ASP A 34 2.09 -7.53 -11.59
CA ASP A 34 1.88 -6.88 -10.30
C ASP A 34 3.20 -6.76 -9.51
N PHE A 35 3.26 -5.81 -8.60
CA PHE A 35 4.31 -5.75 -7.57
C PHE A 35 3.64 -5.84 -6.20
N VAL A 36 3.80 -6.99 -5.54
CA VAL A 36 3.17 -7.28 -4.25
C VAL A 36 4.08 -6.88 -3.09
N PHE A 37 3.47 -6.45 -2.01
CA PHE A 37 4.12 -6.22 -0.72
C PHE A 37 3.25 -6.78 0.40
N GLU A 38 3.90 -7.18 1.49
CA GLU A 38 3.20 -7.73 2.65
C GLU A 38 4.05 -7.59 3.92
N ASN A 39 3.37 -7.38 5.04
CA ASN A 39 3.92 -7.62 6.38
C ASN A 39 2.99 -8.56 7.17
N ASN A 40 3.26 -8.74 8.44
CA ASN A 40 2.43 -9.61 9.29
C ASN A 40 1.01 -9.06 9.58
N LEU A 41 0.68 -7.83 9.18
CA LEU A 41 -0.62 -7.19 9.43
C LEU A 41 -1.39 -6.82 8.16
N ILE A 42 -0.69 -6.40 7.10
CA ILE A 42 -1.27 -5.91 5.86
C ILE A 42 -0.60 -6.54 4.65
N ALA A 43 -1.31 -6.55 3.54
CA ALA A 43 -0.78 -6.86 2.22
C ALA A 43 -1.40 -5.94 1.17
N GLY A 44 -0.81 -5.93 -0.03
CA GLY A 44 -1.34 -5.19 -1.15
C GLY A 44 -0.45 -5.30 -2.38
N ARG A 45 -0.89 -4.65 -3.46
CA ARG A 45 -0.15 -4.67 -4.71
C ARG A 45 -0.25 -3.34 -5.45
N PHE A 46 0.72 -3.13 -6.30
CA PHE A 46 0.73 -2.13 -7.35
C PHE A 46 0.51 -2.84 -8.69
N TYR A 47 -0.37 -2.31 -9.52
CA TYR A 47 -0.67 -2.91 -10.80
C TYR A 47 0.45 -2.71 -11.80
N GLY A 48 0.78 -3.78 -12.53
CA GLY A 48 1.83 -3.78 -13.53
C GLY A 48 1.39 -3.37 -14.93
N GLN A 49 2.35 -3.37 -15.83
CA GLN A 49 2.17 -2.94 -17.22
C GLN A 49 1.10 -3.75 -17.96
N ALA A 50 1.00 -5.04 -17.70
CA ALA A 50 0.04 -5.91 -18.41
C ALA A 50 -1.44 -5.57 -18.11
N LEU A 51 -1.73 -4.76 -17.07
CA LEU A 51 -3.08 -4.27 -16.76
C LEU A 51 -3.40 -2.89 -17.37
N GLU A 52 -2.49 -2.30 -18.13
CA GLU A 52 -2.78 -1.06 -18.85
C GLU A 52 -3.88 -1.28 -19.90
N GLY A 53 -4.76 -0.29 -20.01
CA GLY A 53 -5.94 -0.40 -20.90
C GLY A 53 -7.17 -1.03 -20.24
N ASN A 54 -7.03 -1.70 -19.10
CA ASN A 54 -8.16 -1.97 -18.21
C ASN A 54 -8.45 -0.71 -17.38
N PRO A 55 -9.65 -0.55 -16.82
CA PRO A 55 -9.97 0.58 -15.96
C PRO A 55 -9.30 0.39 -14.57
N THR A 56 -8.03 0.09 -14.54
CA THR A 56 -7.16 0.06 -13.37
C THR A 56 -6.19 1.22 -13.44
N SER A 57 -5.86 1.76 -12.32
CA SER A 57 -5.06 2.97 -12.21
C SER A 57 -3.77 2.69 -11.44
N PRO A 58 -2.94 3.69 -11.25
CA PRO A 58 -1.78 3.64 -10.35
C PRO A 58 -2.17 3.57 -8.88
N GLY A 59 -3.45 3.38 -8.55
CA GLY A 59 -3.94 3.22 -7.19
C GLY A 59 -3.35 2.01 -6.50
N ILE A 60 -3.22 2.10 -5.18
CA ILE A 60 -2.75 0.97 -4.37
C ILE A 60 -3.92 0.04 -4.08
N ASP A 61 -3.78 -1.21 -4.47
CA ASP A 61 -4.73 -2.26 -4.16
C ASP A 61 -4.41 -2.84 -2.79
N ILE A 62 -5.38 -2.77 -1.87
CA ILE A 62 -5.24 -3.21 -0.51
C ILE A 62 -5.83 -4.61 -0.37
N TRP A 63 -5.04 -5.52 0.21
CA TRP A 63 -5.50 -6.81 0.66
C TRP A 63 -5.59 -6.82 2.17
N VAL A 64 -6.75 -7.13 2.69
CA VAL A 64 -6.96 -7.27 4.12
C VAL A 64 -6.60 -8.68 4.58
N LYS A 65 -6.05 -8.79 5.77
CA LYS A 65 -5.69 -10.08 6.37
C LYS A 65 -5.79 -10.05 7.90
N LYS A 66 -5.90 -11.23 8.48
CA LYS A 66 -5.69 -11.40 9.91
C LYS A 66 -4.20 -11.31 10.22
N PRO A 67 -3.80 -10.76 11.37
CA PRO A 67 -2.41 -10.76 11.81
C PRO A 67 -1.79 -12.15 11.80
N GLY A 68 -0.54 -12.26 11.36
CA GLY A 68 0.19 -13.52 11.35
C GLY A 68 1.11 -13.71 10.15
N ALA A 69 1.13 -14.94 9.62
CA ALA A 69 2.03 -15.33 8.53
C ALA A 69 1.80 -14.55 7.24
N LEU A 70 2.83 -14.49 6.41
CA LEU A 70 2.76 -13.97 5.04
C LEU A 70 1.92 -14.95 4.19
N VAL A 71 1.00 -14.40 3.40
CA VAL A 71 0.02 -15.18 2.61
C VAL A 71 0.09 -14.93 1.10
N ALA A 72 0.68 -13.82 0.68
CA ALA A 72 0.63 -13.36 -0.71
C ALA A 72 1.16 -14.40 -1.70
N ASP A 73 2.29 -15.03 -1.43
CA ASP A 73 2.87 -16.06 -2.30
C ASP A 73 1.95 -17.28 -2.45
N ALA A 74 1.35 -17.72 -1.35
CA ALA A 74 0.41 -18.83 -1.38
C ALA A 74 -0.86 -18.48 -2.16
N TRP A 75 -1.37 -17.25 -1.99
CA TRP A 75 -2.56 -16.80 -2.70
C TRP A 75 -2.33 -16.68 -4.21
N TYR A 76 -1.19 -16.14 -4.64
CA TYR A 76 -0.85 -16.10 -6.06
C TYR A 76 -0.67 -17.51 -6.66
N ALA A 77 -0.04 -18.44 -5.92
CA ALA A 77 0.12 -19.80 -6.38
C ALA A 77 -1.21 -20.53 -6.58
N GLU A 78 -2.19 -20.29 -5.70
CA GLU A 78 -3.53 -20.88 -5.85
C GLU A 78 -4.35 -20.13 -6.92
N ALA A 79 -4.19 -18.82 -7.07
CA ALA A 79 -4.88 -18.03 -8.10
C ALA A 79 -4.52 -18.44 -9.54
N VAL A 80 -3.39 -19.11 -9.76
CA VAL A 80 -3.07 -19.74 -11.05
C VAL A 80 -4.08 -20.84 -11.41
N LYS A 81 -4.66 -21.53 -10.43
CA LYS A 81 -5.63 -22.60 -10.59
C LYS A 81 -7.06 -22.11 -10.50
N ASP A 82 -7.30 -21.15 -9.63
CA ASP A 82 -8.58 -20.52 -9.36
C ASP A 82 -8.39 -18.99 -9.33
N PRO A 83 -8.68 -18.27 -10.41
CA PRO A 83 -8.47 -16.81 -10.48
C PRO A 83 -9.22 -16.01 -9.41
N ASP A 84 -10.27 -16.56 -8.83
CA ASP A 84 -11.07 -15.91 -7.78
C ASP A 84 -10.59 -16.28 -6.36
N TYR A 85 -9.53 -17.10 -6.22
CA TYR A 85 -9.06 -17.61 -4.94
C TYR A 85 -8.89 -16.53 -3.87
N TYR A 86 -8.17 -15.45 -4.17
CA TYR A 86 -7.92 -14.38 -3.19
C TYR A 86 -9.10 -13.42 -2.98
N HIS A 87 -10.21 -13.62 -3.70
CA HIS A 87 -11.50 -12.94 -3.44
C HIS A 87 -12.37 -13.66 -2.42
N HIS A 88 -11.93 -14.83 -1.92
CA HIS A 88 -12.55 -15.56 -0.82
C HIS A 88 -11.73 -15.46 0.47
N ASP A 89 -12.39 -15.61 1.64
CA ASP A 89 -11.74 -15.50 2.95
C ASP A 89 -10.85 -16.70 3.25
N HIS A 90 -9.56 -16.56 3.06
CA HIS A 90 -8.51 -17.51 3.44
C HIS A 90 -7.68 -17.00 4.63
N GLY A 91 -8.30 -16.31 5.57
CA GLY A 91 -7.62 -15.60 6.65
C GLY A 91 -7.28 -14.16 6.28
N GLY A 92 -7.78 -13.71 5.16
CA GLY A 92 -7.68 -12.42 4.52
C GLY A 92 -8.22 -12.55 3.10
N LYS A 93 -8.32 -11.45 2.38
CA LYS A 93 -8.78 -11.43 0.99
C LYS A 93 -8.53 -10.09 0.29
N ASP A 94 -8.62 -10.11 -1.03
CA ASP A 94 -8.75 -8.94 -1.88
C ASP A 94 -10.24 -8.56 -1.94
N CYS A 95 -10.61 -7.49 -1.25
CA CYS A 95 -11.98 -6.99 -1.22
C CYS A 95 -12.06 -5.46 -1.24
N TYR A 96 -11.02 -4.79 -1.75
CA TYR A 96 -10.97 -3.35 -1.90
C TYR A 96 -10.94 -2.99 -3.39
N LYS A 97 -12.01 -2.38 -3.89
CA LYS A 97 -12.13 -2.05 -5.31
C LYS A 97 -11.40 -0.75 -5.64
N VAL A 98 -10.28 -0.84 -6.35
CA VAL A 98 -9.47 0.32 -6.73
C VAL A 98 -10.10 1.14 -7.85
N ALA A 99 -10.64 0.52 -8.88
CA ALA A 99 -11.15 1.18 -10.08
C ALA A 99 -10.14 2.19 -10.68
N VAL A 100 -10.59 3.31 -11.26
CA VAL A 100 -9.73 4.40 -11.72
C VAL A 100 -9.61 5.44 -10.61
N SER A 101 -8.70 5.21 -9.66
CA SER A 101 -8.57 6.03 -8.46
C SER A 101 -7.15 5.95 -7.87
N LEU A 102 -6.91 6.64 -6.75
CA LEU A 102 -5.69 6.48 -5.96
C LEU A 102 -5.69 5.18 -5.12
N GLY A 103 -6.79 4.41 -5.16
CA GLY A 103 -6.92 3.21 -4.35
C GLY A 103 -6.79 3.52 -2.86
N GLY A 104 -6.03 2.70 -2.15
CA GLY A 104 -5.85 2.81 -0.71
C GLY A 104 -4.72 3.73 -0.27
N GLY A 105 -4.17 4.62 -1.12
CA GLY A 105 -3.13 5.50 -0.64
C GLY A 105 -2.08 5.94 -1.66
N ALA A 106 -2.38 5.96 -2.96
CA ALA A 106 -1.45 6.49 -3.95
C ALA A 106 -1.43 8.02 -3.98
N SER A 107 -0.54 8.58 -4.80
CA SER A 107 -0.43 10.02 -5.02
C SER A 107 -0.51 10.38 -6.50
N ALA A 108 -0.96 11.59 -6.79
CA ALA A 108 -0.99 12.19 -8.12
C ALA A 108 -0.93 13.72 -8.06
N PRO A 109 -0.49 14.40 -9.13
CA PRO A 109 -0.63 15.85 -9.23
C PRO A 109 -2.10 16.27 -9.24
N MET A 110 -2.39 17.39 -8.58
CA MET A 110 -3.68 18.07 -8.61
C MET A 110 -3.59 19.22 -9.60
N ILE A 111 -4.28 19.13 -10.74
CA ILE A 111 -4.29 20.12 -11.80
C ILE A 111 -5.73 20.61 -11.99
N ASP A 112 -5.95 21.92 -11.87
CA ASP A 112 -7.27 22.55 -12.02
C ASP A 112 -8.39 21.84 -11.22
N GLY A 113 -8.06 21.42 -9.98
CA GLY A 113 -8.99 20.72 -9.09
C GLY A 113 -9.28 19.28 -9.48
N ARG A 114 -8.44 18.65 -10.32
CA ARG A 114 -8.57 17.25 -10.75
C ARG A 114 -7.29 16.48 -10.51
N LEU A 115 -7.41 15.21 -10.21
CA LEU A 115 -6.27 14.30 -10.10
C LEU A 115 -5.75 13.95 -11.51
N ALA A 116 -4.52 14.33 -11.80
CA ALA A 116 -3.81 13.98 -13.04
C ALA A 116 -3.05 12.65 -12.86
N MET A 117 -3.81 11.55 -12.75
CA MET A 117 -3.23 10.23 -12.53
C MET A 117 -2.32 9.79 -13.68
N PRO A 118 -1.30 8.96 -13.41
CA PRO A 118 -0.45 8.41 -14.45
C PRO A 118 -1.27 7.73 -15.56
N ALA A 119 -0.91 8.02 -16.80
CA ALA A 119 -1.51 7.38 -17.97
C ALA A 119 -1.10 5.91 -18.12
N THR A 120 -0.04 5.52 -17.41
CA THR A 120 0.56 4.18 -17.47
C THR A 120 0.93 3.69 -16.06
N ASN A 121 1.01 2.37 -15.90
CA ASN A 121 1.55 1.77 -14.69
C ASN A 121 3.10 1.84 -14.69
N TYR A 122 3.75 1.42 -13.61
CA TYR A 122 5.21 1.44 -13.54
C TYR A 122 5.86 0.60 -14.66
N ARG A 123 7.08 0.99 -15.06
CA ARG A 123 7.86 0.33 -16.13
C ARG A 123 9.06 -0.42 -15.62
N ALA A 124 9.60 -0.01 -14.48
CA ALA A 124 10.75 -0.64 -13.86
C ALA A 124 10.58 -0.63 -12.35
N TRP A 125 11.31 -1.52 -11.71
CA TRP A 125 11.34 -1.63 -10.26
C TRP A 125 12.73 -2.06 -9.80
N GLU A 126 13.05 -1.74 -8.55
CA GLU A 126 14.23 -2.25 -7.85
C GLU A 126 13.94 -2.49 -6.37
N ILE A 127 14.57 -3.51 -5.82
CA ILE A 127 14.56 -3.77 -4.38
C ILE A 127 15.87 -3.23 -3.81
N LEU A 128 15.78 -2.17 -3.01
CA LEU A 128 16.94 -1.49 -2.41
C LEU A 128 17.42 -2.17 -1.13
N GLU A 129 16.50 -2.77 -0.38
CA GLU A 129 16.77 -3.48 0.86
C GLU A 129 15.79 -4.64 1.01
N GLN A 130 16.29 -5.79 1.43
CA GLN A 130 15.45 -6.93 1.79
C GLN A 130 16.09 -7.70 2.95
N SER A 131 15.45 -7.65 4.11
CA SER A 131 15.83 -8.37 5.32
C SER A 131 14.61 -9.09 5.90
N PRO A 132 14.73 -9.94 6.91
CA PRO A 132 13.58 -10.60 7.52
C PRO A 132 12.52 -9.66 8.12
N ASP A 133 12.91 -8.42 8.43
CA ASP A 133 12.09 -7.42 9.14
C ASP A 133 11.96 -6.08 8.40
N LYS A 134 12.47 -5.97 7.18
CA LYS A 134 12.34 -4.75 6.37
C LYS A 134 12.51 -5.04 4.89
N VAL A 135 11.65 -4.45 4.08
CA VAL A 135 11.84 -4.36 2.64
C VAL A 135 11.66 -2.93 2.18
N VAL A 136 12.55 -2.49 1.28
CA VAL A 136 12.47 -1.19 0.60
C VAL A 136 12.57 -1.42 -0.90
N PHE A 137 11.63 -0.92 -1.65
CA PHE A 137 11.63 -1.01 -3.10
C PHE A 137 11.23 0.32 -3.74
N VAL A 138 11.57 0.47 -5.02
CA VAL A 138 11.20 1.62 -5.85
C VAL A 138 10.46 1.12 -7.07
N LEU A 139 9.38 1.80 -7.43
CA LEU A 139 8.64 1.65 -8.68
C LEU A 139 8.82 2.92 -9.51
N HIS A 140 9.24 2.77 -10.77
CA HIS A 140 9.51 3.87 -11.69
C HIS A 140 8.37 4.03 -12.69
N TYR A 141 7.64 5.14 -12.58
CA TYR A 141 6.59 5.54 -13.53
C TYR A 141 7.19 6.45 -14.59
N PRO A 142 6.99 6.14 -15.88
CA PRO A 142 7.55 6.93 -16.97
C PRO A 142 6.90 8.31 -17.05
N GLU A 143 7.47 9.17 -17.84
CA GLU A 143 6.96 10.52 -18.07
C GLU A 143 5.59 10.52 -18.76
N TRP A 144 4.68 11.40 -18.29
CA TRP A 144 3.39 11.71 -18.93
C TRP A 144 3.06 13.19 -18.79
N GLU A 145 2.20 13.69 -19.66
CA GLU A 145 1.72 15.07 -19.64
C GLU A 145 0.53 15.21 -18.69
N VAL A 146 0.59 16.20 -17.78
CA VAL A 146 -0.49 16.50 -16.82
C VAL A 146 -1.21 17.81 -17.11
N ALA A 147 -0.56 18.72 -17.84
CA ALA A 147 -1.11 19.96 -18.37
C ALA A 147 -0.30 20.36 -19.61
N GLU A 148 -0.76 21.38 -20.36
CA GLU A 148 -0.02 21.91 -21.51
C GLU A 148 1.42 22.28 -21.13
N GLU A 149 2.40 21.64 -21.78
CA GLU A 149 3.85 21.79 -21.53
C GLU A 149 4.32 21.35 -20.11
N VAL A 150 3.48 20.70 -19.30
CA VAL A 150 3.88 20.18 -17.99
C VAL A 150 3.97 18.66 -18.05
N LEU A 151 5.20 18.16 -18.04
CA LEU A 151 5.54 16.73 -18.02
C LEU A 151 5.97 16.32 -16.63
N VAL A 152 5.53 15.16 -16.17
CA VAL A 152 5.89 14.60 -14.86
C VAL A 152 6.31 13.15 -14.99
N SER A 153 7.20 12.70 -14.10
CA SER A 153 7.50 11.30 -13.84
C SER A 153 7.57 11.06 -12.33
N LEU A 154 7.48 9.80 -11.91
CA LEU A 154 7.44 9.46 -10.50
C LEU A 154 8.36 8.29 -10.19
N ASP A 155 9.23 8.47 -9.19
CA ASP A 155 9.92 7.40 -8.48
C ASP A 155 9.25 7.20 -7.12
N LYS A 156 8.52 6.10 -6.98
CA LYS A 156 7.77 5.75 -5.76
C LYS A 156 8.58 4.78 -4.93
N LYS A 157 9.19 5.25 -3.83
CA LYS A 157 9.90 4.41 -2.88
C LYS A 157 8.98 4.01 -1.74
N VAL A 158 8.82 2.71 -1.53
CA VAL A 158 7.98 2.14 -0.48
C VAL A 158 8.86 1.40 0.52
N THR A 159 8.59 1.64 1.81
CA THR A 159 9.21 0.92 2.93
C THR A 159 8.14 0.15 3.67
N VAL A 160 8.34 -1.15 3.81
CA VAL A 160 7.47 -2.07 4.56
C VAL A 160 8.25 -2.64 5.75
N THR A 161 7.67 -2.52 6.95
CA THR A 161 8.21 -3.06 8.20
C THR A 161 7.14 -3.86 8.92
N PRO A 162 7.49 -4.79 9.83
CA PRO A 162 6.52 -5.55 10.59
C PRO A 162 5.83 -4.70 11.68
N ASP A 163 4.79 -5.28 12.28
CA ASP A 163 4.10 -4.80 13.46
C ASP A 163 3.48 -3.39 13.31
N THR A 164 3.15 -3.01 12.08
CA THR A 164 2.46 -1.76 11.76
C THR A 164 1.41 -1.98 10.66
N TYR A 165 0.30 -1.26 10.76
CA TYR A 165 -0.74 -1.20 9.73
C TYR A 165 -0.40 -0.25 8.58
N PHE A 166 0.81 0.37 8.58
CA PHE A 166 1.15 1.42 7.65
C PHE A 166 2.44 1.11 6.88
N CYS A 167 2.44 1.48 5.60
CA CYS A 167 3.64 1.57 4.78
C CYS A 167 4.05 3.03 4.66
N ARG A 168 5.36 3.29 4.69
CA ARG A 168 5.92 4.59 4.36
C ARG A 168 6.17 4.68 2.86
N VAL A 169 5.80 5.81 2.27
CA VAL A 169 6.09 6.17 0.88
C VAL A 169 6.93 7.44 0.86
N ASP A 170 8.00 7.42 0.07
CA ASP A 170 8.76 8.61 -0.31
C ASP A 170 8.66 8.73 -1.83
N ASP A 171 7.77 9.56 -2.32
CA ASP A 171 7.58 9.83 -3.75
C ASP A 171 8.51 10.95 -4.20
N THR A 172 9.27 10.72 -5.27
CA THR A 172 10.04 11.77 -5.94
C THR A 172 9.37 12.10 -7.25
N TRP A 173 8.74 13.26 -7.29
CA TRP A 173 8.11 13.79 -8.49
C TRP A 173 9.13 14.63 -9.28
N ASN A 174 9.48 14.17 -10.48
CA ASN A 174 10.32 14.94 -11.39
C ASN A 174 9.42 15.56 -12.46
N PHE A 175 9.55 16.88 -12.68
CA PHE A 175 8.70 17.57 -13.65
C PHE A 175 9.38 18.75 -14.28
N THR A 176 8.86 19.16 -15.45
CA THR A 176 9.22 20.33 -16.23
C THR A 176 7.98 21.17 -16.52
N GLY A 177 8.14 22.41 -16.92
CA GLY A 177 7.02 23.29 -17.28
C GLY A 177 6.34 23.98 -16.09
N ALA A 178 6.75 23.69 -14.85
CA ALA A 178 6.26 24.35 -13.64
C ALA A 178 7.38 24.49 -12.61
N ASP A 179 7.30 25.52 -11.74
CA ASP A 179 8.25 25.73 -10.63
C ASP A 179 7.90 24.84 -9.44
N GLU A 180 6.63 24.57 -9.21
CA GLU A 180 6.08 23.68 -8.19
C GLU A 180 4.74 23.08 -8.65
N LEU A 181 4.37 21.94 -8.10
CA LEU A 181 3.07 21.32 -8.30
C LEU A 181 2.42 20.98 -6.95
N VAL A 182 1.09 21.06 -6.91
CA VAL A 182 0.32 20.49 -5.81
C VAL A 182 0.23 18.99 -6.05
N ILE A 183 0.77 18.20 -5.12
CA ILE A 183 0.63 16.74 -5.12
C ILE A 183 -0.40 16.35 -4.07
N ALA A 184 -1.34 15.50 -4.48
CA ALA A 184 -2.32 14.89 -3.61
C ALA A 184 -1.88 13.46 -3.30
N ALA A 185 -1.83 13.07 -2.03
CA ALA A 185 -1.87 11.65 -1.63
C ALA A 185 -3.22 11.38 -0.98
N GLY A 186 -3.84 10.25 -1.28
CA GLY A 186 -5.20 10.03 -0.81
C GLY A 186 -5.73 8.64 -1.02
N LEU A 187 -6.95 8.43 -0.57
CA LEU A 187 -7.67 7.16 -0.69
C LEU A 187 -9.03 7.36 -1.36
N LEU A 188 -9.46 6.31 -2.06
CA LEU A 188 -10.80 6.25 -2.64
C LEU A 188 -11.85 6.11 -1.54
N ARG A 189 -12.94 6.85 -1.66
CA ARG A 189 -14.15 6.73 -0.86
C ARG A 189 -15.16 5.95 -1.68
N HIS A 190 -15.42 4.69 -1.33
CA HIS A 190 -16.33 3.86 -2.08
C HIS A 190 -17.79 4.29 -1.89
N GLY A 191 -18.48 4.40 -3.01
CA GLY A 191 -19.91 4.60 -3.05
C GLY A 191 -20.40 5.90 -2.43
N THR A 192 -21.68 5.90 -2.12
CA THR A 192 -22.36 6.96 -1.41
C THR A 192 -22.05 6.90 0.09
N GLN A 193 -22.51 7.89 0.84
CA GLN A 193 -22.41 7.96 2.31
C GLN A 193 -22.90 6.70 3.05
N GLU A 194 -23.58 5.78 2.38
CA GLU A 194 -24.09 4.53 2.94
C GLU A 194 -23.00 3.48 3.17
N THR A 195 -21.89 3.52 2.42
CA THR A 195 -20.77 2.57 2.55
C THR A 195 -19.83 2.97 3.66
N ILE A 196 -19.54 4.26 3.81
CA ILE A 196 -18.66 4.79 4.82
C ILE A 196 -19.44 5.01 6.11
N GLU A 197 -19.16 4.18 7.13
CA GLU A 197 -19.80 4.30 8.44
C GLU A 197 -19.22 5.46 9.26
N LYS A 198 -17.89 5.65 9.20
CA LYS A 198 -17.15 6.66 9.97
C LYS A 198 -16.00 7.25 9.17
N GLU A 199 -15.74 8.52 9.39
CA GLU A 199 -14.57 9.23 8.87
C GLU A 199 -13.80 9.91 10.02
N PHE A 200 -12.49 10.02 9.84
CA PHE A 200 -11.60 10.82 10.65
C PHE A 200 -10.86 11.83 9.76
N ARG A 201 -10.95 13.11 10.10
CA ARG A 201 -10.29 14.22 9.41
C ARG A 201 -9.40 14.96 10.41
N GLY A 202 -8.09 14.78 10.28
CA GLY A 202 -7.09 15.53 11.03
C GLY A 202 -6.53 16.69 10.21
N GLU A 203 -5.48 17.35 10.71
CA GLU A 203 -4.79 18.43 9.99
C GLU A 203 -3.92 17.90 8.83
N ASP A 204 -3.39 16.68 8.97
CA ASP A 204 -2.43 16.05 8.07
C ASP A 204 -2.73 14.57 7.81
N ARG A 205 -3.95 14.12 8.12
CA ARG A 205 -4.39 12.73 7.96
C ARG A 205 -5.87 12.62 7.68
N TYR A 206 -6.20 11.59 6.92
CA TYR A 206 -7.57 11.22 6.62
C TYR A 206 -7.75 9.71 6.72
N ALA A 207 -8.82 9.26 7.33
CA ALA A 207 -9.13 7.85 7.47
C ALA A 207 -10.64 7.58 7.34
N ILE A 208 -10.97 6.39 6.84
CA ILE A 208 -12.33 5.89 6.74
C ILE A 208 -12.45 4.54 7.43
N TRP A 209 -13.69 4.23 7.81
CA TRP A 209 -14.16 2.93 8.25
C TRP A 209 -15.40 2.61 7.44
N GLU A 210 -15.30 1.66 6.53
CA GLU A 210 -16.31 1.40 5.52
C GLU A 210 -16.71 -0.07 5.43
N HIS A 211 -17.87 -0.34 4.88
CA HIS A 211 -18.33 -1.70 4.61
C HIS A 211 -17.57 -2.32 3.44
N ALA A 212 -17.14 -3.58 3.60
CA ALA A 212 -16.54 -4.34 2.51
C ALA A 212 -17.58 -4.82 1.48
N SER A 213 -18.86 -4.87 1.84
CA SER A 213 -19.94 -5.51 1.09
C SER A 213 -20.16 -4.99 -0.33
N ASP A 214 -19.85 -3.70 -0.57
CA ASP A 214 -20.01 -3.11 -1.91
C ASP A 214 -18.85 -3.45 -2.86
N GLN A 215 -17.80 -4.06 -2.34
CA GLN A 215 -16.56 -4.32 -3.05
C GLN A 215 -16.24 -5.81 -3.08
N SER A 216 -16.80 -6.55 -2.15
CA SER A 216 -16.57 -7.97 -1.95
C SER A 216 -17.64 -8.81 -2.65
N ILE A 217 -17.24 -9.99 -3.12
CA ILE A 217 -18.16 -11.02 -3.60
C ILE A 217 -18.89 -11.73 -2.45
N GLU A 218 -18.45 -11.53 -1.19
CA GLU A 218 -19.06 -12.09 0.02
C GLU A 218 -19.59 -10.97 0.91
N PRO A 219 -20.92 -10.85 1.08
CA PRO A 219 -21.54 -9.73 1.80
C PRO A 219 -21.13 -9.60 3.29
N GLU A 220 -20.59 -10.68 3.87
CA GLU A 220 -20.27 -10.75 5.31
C GLU A 220 -18.81 -10.43 5.65
N ASP A 221 -18.10 -9.72 4.77
CA ASP A 221 -16.68 -9.42 4.98
C ASP A 221 -16.39 -8.36 6.03
N GLY A 222 -17.43 -7.78 6.62
CA GLY A 222 -17.27 -6.84 7.72
C GLY A 222 -16.84 -5.45 7.27
N MET A 223 -15.90 -4.85 8.01
CA MET A 223 -15.47 -3.47 7.80
C MET A 223 -14.00 -3.40 7.43
N LEU A 224 -13.67 -2.40 6.60
CA LEU A 224 -12.31 -2.01 6.25
C LEU A 224 -11.99 -0.68 6.91
N GLY A 225 -10.80 -0.57 7.50
CA GLY A 225 -10.18 0.70 7.83
C GLY A 225 -9.14 1.03 6.78
N VAL A 226 -9.18 2.23 6.21
CA VAL A 226 -8.16 2.73 5.27
C VAL A 226 -7.75 4.13 5.69
N ALA A 227 -6.47 4.46 5.59
CA ALA A 227 -5.97 5.77 6.01
C ALA A 227 -4.76 6.23 5.20
N VAL A 228 -4.62 7.55 5.13
CA VAL A 228 -3.42 8.24 4.66
C VAL A 228 -3.00 9.29 5.70
N TYR A 229 -1.69 9.45 5.85
CA TYR A 229 -1.05 10.48 6.68
C TYR A 229 0.11 11.12 5.91
N MET A 230 0.14 12.45 5.85
CA MET A 230 1.19 13.22 5.17
C MET A 230 1.70 14.32 6.09
N PRO A 231 2.87 14.15 6.73
CA PRO A 231 3.44 15.17 7.59
C PRO A 231 3.56 16.52 6.89
N GLY A 232 2.94 17.54 7.47
CA GLY A 232 2.96 18.89 6.91
C GLY A 232 2.16 19.03 5.61
N ALA A 233 1.06 18.28 5.47
CA ALA A 233 0.04 18.58 4.46
C ALA A 233 -0.45 20.02 4.62
N ALA A 234 -0.66 20.70 3.50
CA ALA A 234 -1.18 22.06 3.50
C ALA A 234 -2.70 22.09 3.67
N GLU A 235 -3.36 21.03 3.24
CA GLU A 235 -4.82 20.90 3.23
C GLU A 235 -5.25 19.44 3.29
N VAL A 236 -6.38 19.19 3.94
CA VAL A 236 -7.14 17.92 3.85
C VAL A 236 -8.42 18.21 3.08
N LEU A 237 -8.48 17.77 1.85
CA LEU A 237 -9.63 17.93 0.94
C LEU A 237 -10.43 16.62 0.89
N VAL A 238 -11.72 16.69 1.22
CA VAL A 238 -12.65 15.60 0.98
C VAL A 238 -13.66 16.09 -0.04
N ASP A 239 -13.61 15.53 -1.23
CA ASP A 239 -14.41 15.97 -2.37
C ASP A 239 -15.23 14.78 -2.91
N ASP A 240 -16.56 14.93 -2.81
CA ASP A 240 -17.51 13.91 -3.25
C ASP A 240 -17.56 13.81 -4.81
N THR A 241 -17.09 14.84 -5.53
CA THR A 241 -17.03 14.81 -7.00
C THR A 241 -15.80 14.03 -7.50
N LEU A 242 -14.77 13.91 -6.67
CA LEU A 242 -13.57 13.12 -6.93
C LEU A 242 -13.63 11.74 -6.28
N ASP A 243 -14.63 11.47 -5.43
CA ASP A 243 -14.75 10.26 -4.62
C ASP A 243 -13.49 9.96 -3.79
N HIS A 244 -12.78 10.99 -3.32
CA HIS A 244 -11.52 10.85 -2.60
C HIS A 244 -11.45 11.68 -1.32
N GLY A 245 -10.68 11.16 -0.35
CA GLY A 245 -10.10 11.96 0.72
C GLY A 245 -8.62 12.18 0.43
N LEU A 246 -8.20 13.44 0.33
CA LEU A 246 -6.91 13.86 -0.19
C LEU A 246 -6.15 14.72 0.83
N LEU A 247 -4.83 14.51 0.89
CA LEU A 247 -3.86 15.36 1.59
C LEU A 247 -3.03 16.08 0.54
N LEU A 248 -3.04 17.40 0.55
CA LEU A 248 -2.42 18.23 -0.49
C LEU A 248 -1.13 18.86 0.03
N LYS A 249 -0.10 18.90 -0.81
CA LYS A 249 1.16 19.57 -0.53
C LYS A 249 1.82 20.10 -1.80
N ASN A 250 2.36 21.33 -1.71
CA ASN A 250 3.22 21.87 -2.76
C ASN A 250 4.58 21.16 -2.73
N VAL A 251 5.05 20.78 -3.91
CA VAL A 251 6.32 20.04 -4.09
C VAL A 251 7.09 20.67 -5.24
N LYS A 252 8.41 20.78 -5.11
CA LYS A 252 9.31 21.12 -6.20
C LYS A 252 9.85 19.86 -6.87
N SER A 253 10.19 20.00 -8.16
CA SER A 253 10.76 18.90 -8.91
C SER A 253 11.98 18.30 -8.23
N GLY A 254 11.98 16.97 -8.05
CA GLY A 254 13.06 16.23 -7.40
C GLY A 254 13.05 16.24 -5.87
N GLU A 255 12.15 16.98 -5.23
CA GLU A 255 12.01 16.95 -3.76
C GLU A 255 11.18 15.73 -3.32
N PRO A 256 11.62 14.97 -2.30
CA PRO A 256 10.85 13.84 -1.82
C PRO A 256 9.60 14.29 -1.04
N LEU A 257 8.46 13.69 -1.40
CA LEU A 257 7.21 13.78 -0.67
C LEU A 257 7.03 12.54 0.19
N THR A 258 7.10 12.67 1.50
CA THR A 258 6.86 11.56 2.42
C THR A 258 5.41 11.54 2.86
N TYR A 259 4.78 10.36 2.75
CA TYR A 259 3.48 10.09 3.33
C TYR A 259 3.37 8.61 3.74
N TYR A 260 2.28 8.26 4.39
CA TYR A 260 1.98 6.90 4.86
C TYR A 260 0.58 6.52 4.41
N TYR A 261 0.41 5.29 4.03
CA TYR A 261 -0.91 4.68 3.83
C TYR A 261 -1.02 3.40 4.64
N GLY A 262 -2.23 3.06 5.00
CA GLY A 262 -2.47 1.86 5.79
C GLY A 262 -3.90 1.36 5.72
N SER A 263 -4.06 0.11 6.14
CA SER A 263 -5.36 -0.55 6.16
C SER A 263 -5.47 -1.54 7.32
N CYS A 264 -6.72 -1.84 7.69
CA CYS A 264 -7.01 -2.92 8.61
C CYS A 264 -8.35 -3.59 8.27
N TRP A 265 -8.60 -4.73 8.88
CA TRP A 265 -9.82 -5.50 8.70
C TRP A 265 -10.51 -5.77 10.03
N SER A 266 -11.83 -5.61 10.10
CA SER A 266 -12.58 -5.88 11.33
C SER A 266 -12.57 -7.35 11.77
N LYS A 267 -12.24 -8.27 10.85
CA LYS A 267 -11.98 -9.68 11.19
C LYS A 267 -10.56 -9.94 11.73
N GLY A 268 -9.65 -8.93 11.66
CA GLY A 268 -8.32 -8.92 12.29
C GLY A 268 -8.38 -8.45 13.75
N ASP A 269 -7.37 -7.72 14.22
CA ASP A 269 -7.26 -7.22 15.60
C ASP A 269 -8.02 -5.92 15.83
N ILE A 270 -8.09 -5.05 14.82
CA ILE A 270 -8.84 -3.79 14.84
C ILE A 270 -10.32 -4.08 14.63
N LYS A 271 -11.15 -3.89 15.66
CA LYS A 271 -12.56 -4.29 15.66
C LYS A 271 -13.54 -3.15 15.42
N THR A 272 -13.14 -1.92 15.68
CA THR A 272 -14.01 -0.74 15.61
C THR A 272 -13.33 0.43 14.91
N ALA A 273 -14.14 1.36 14.41
CA ALA A 273 -13.64 2.64 13.89
C ALA A 273 -12.79 3.41 14.92
N ALA A 274 -13.18 3.34 16.20
CA ALA A 274 -12.44 4.03 17.26
C ALA A 274 -11.03 3.46 17.45
N ASP A 275 -10.88 2.14 17.39
CA ASP A 275 -9.57 1.48 17.47
C ASP A 275 -8.72 1.85 16.25
N TRP A 276 -9.31 1.84 15.04
CA TRP A 276 -8.62 2.24 13.82
C TRP A 276 -8.14 3.70 13.86
N PHE A 277 -9.02 4.62 14.25
CA PHE A 277 -8.66 6.04 14.33
C PHE A 277 -7.64 6.33 15.43
N ALA A 278 -7.60 5.51 16.49
CA ALA A 278 -6.56 5.57 17.50
C ALA A 278 -5.18 5.17 16.92
N GLU A 279 -5.12 4.10 16.09
CA GLU A 279 -3.90 3.72 15.39
C GLU A 279 -3.43 4.83 14.43
N VAL A 280 -4.34 5.39 13.63
CA VAL A 280 -4.05 6.53 12.74
C VAL A 280 -3.55 7.75 13.53
N GLY A 281 -4.04 7.96 14.73
CA GLY A 281 -3.66 9.06 15.61
C GLY A 281 -2.25 8.94 16.19
N GLN A 282 -1.62 7.77 16.14
CA GLN A 282 -0.28 7.52 16.69
C GLN A 282 0.86 7.81 15.68
N LEU A 283 0.56 8.05 14.40
CA LEU A 283 1.52 8.38 13.35
C LEU A 283 2.17 9.76 13.47
#